data_05131f0ac75a91f86828cd2f492bfc05
#
_entry.id   05131f0ac75a91f86828cd2f492bfc05
#
_cell.length_a   1.000
_cell.length_b   1.000
_cell.length_c   1.000
_cell.angle_alpha   90.00
_cell.angle_beta   90.00
_cell.angle_gamma   90.00
#
_symmetry.space_group_name_H-M   'P 1'
#
loop_
_entity.id
_entity.type
_entity.pdbx_description
1 polymer ?
#
loop_
_entity_poly.entity_id
_entity_poly.type
_entity_poly.pdbx_seq_one_letter_code
_entity_poly.pdbx_strand_id
1 'polypeptide(L)'
;GSSVTALACIFEAMSLQYEIRVLPWERAIHEVSDDKADGFFSATRMNRASNFATLSAPLALEKWYWYSNQPVPLTAEGPRAPLRVAGIRGSNEANWLEQQGYRVDPLVSSTSQLLQLLQRGRIDAFLADQQTLRIELTRQPTVLRPKHARFQRYTTLGVYFSNRYLARHPGFIDQFNQQVFGCLPEIGVLQADERERLQQLYAQLFSPWKQEPRLIDAVVQHNSQHNQLSMQQIHARDQQWQQEQANGSGPLIDSVLNNAVADWLRARQAEHEGLISEILLTDQQGLNVAVSDLTTDYWQGDEAKFAEPFFASTDRPYMGQLAYDQSTQRYQVHIS
;
A
#
# COMPACT_ATOMS: atom_id res chain seq x y z
N GLY A 1 -8.54 4.91 -19.61
CA GLY A 1 -8.44 4.17 -18.35
C GLY A 1 -8.28 5.14 -17.19
N SER A 2 -8.45 4.70 -15.96
CA SER A 2 -8.41 5.56 -14.75
C SER A 2 -7.15 6.41 -14.64
N SER A 3 -5.97 5.84 -14.92
CA SER A 3 -4.70 6.58 -14.90
C SER A 3 -4.63 7.72 -15.91
N VAL A 4 -5.23 7.55 -17.11
CA VAL A 4 -5.28 8.61 -18.13
C VAL A 4 -6.17 9.75 -17.67
N THR A 5 -7.32 9.45 -17.09
CA THR A 5 -8.24 10.46 -16.53
C THR A 5 -7.59 11.23 -15.37
N ALA A 6 -6.88 10.53 -14.49
CA ALA A 6 -6.13 11.14 -13.40
C ALA A 6 -5.04 12.08 -13.93
N LEU A 7 -4.24 11.62 -14.91
CA LEU A 7 -3.20 12.44 -15.52
C LEU A 7 -3.76 13.69 -16.20
N ALA A 8 -4.89 13.55 -16.91
CA ALA A 8 -5.56 14.69 -17.53
C ALA A 8 -5.93 15.77 -16.50
N CYS A 9 -6.59 15.35 -15.41
CA CYS A 9 -6.93 16.26 -14.30
C CYS A 9 -5.69 16.96 -13.70
N ILE A 10 -4.63 16.19 -13.41
CA ILE A 10 -3.40 16.72 -12.78
C ILE A 10 -2.70 17.71 -13.71
N PHE A 11 -2.52 17.36 -14.97
CA PHE A 11 -1.83 18.25 -15.92
C PHE A 11 -2.65 19.50 -16.23
N GLU A 12 -3.98 19.39 -16.25
CA GLU A 12 -4.87 20.56 -16.36
C GLU A 12 -4.72 21.50 -15.15
N ALA A 13 -4.74 20.93 -13.93
CA ALA A 13 -4.52 21.69 -12.69
C ALA A 13 -3.14 22.37 -12.64
N MET A 14 -2.12 21.76 -13.25
CA MET A 14 -0.78 22.33 -13.38
C MET A 14 -0.63 23.23 -14.62
N SER A 15 -1.66 23.45 -15.43
CA SER A 15 -1.63 24.20 -16.69
C SER A 15 -0.55 23.72 -17.67
N LEU A 16 -0.34 22.40 -17.72
CA LEU A 16 0.69 21.78 -18.55
C LEU A 16 0.09 21.20 -19.84
N GLN A 17 0.80 21.40 -20.94
CA GLN A 17 0.53 20.68 -22.18
C GLN A 17 1.25 19.33 -22.15
N TYR A 18 0.54 18.29 -22.58
CA TYR A 18 1.06 16.93 -22.57
C TYR A 18 0.56 16.11 -23.76
N GLU A 19 1.30 15.08 -24.10
CA GLU A 19 0.93 14.06 -25.07
C GLU A 19 1.04 12.68 -24.42
N ILE A 20 0.00 11.84 -24.59
CA ILE A 20 0.02 10.46 -24.14
C ILE A 20 0.15 9.54 -25.36
N ARG A 21 1.23 8.76 -25.40
CA ARG A 21 1.49 7.77 -26.44
C ARG A 21 1.34 6.36 -25.88
N VAL A 22 0.60 5.50 -26.59
CA VAL A 22 0.45 4.09 -26.20
C VAL A 22 1.54 3.27 -26.88
N LEU A 23 2.41 2.68 -26.10
CA LEU A 23 3.55 1.88 -26.55
C LEU A 23 3.55 0.52 -25.84
N PRO A 24 4.20 -0.51 -26.41
CA PRO A 24 4.53 -1.72 -25.68
C PRO A 24 5.35 -1.36 -24.41
N TRP A 25 5.10 -2.04 -23.29
CA TRP A 25 5.63 -1.69 -21.99
C TRP A 25 7.15 -1.47 -21.96
N GLU A 26 7.92 -2.45 -22.45
CA GLU A 26 9.38 -2.34 -22.49
C GLU A 26 9.85 -1.16 -23.35
N ARG A 27 9.12 -0.86 -24.44
CA ARG A 27 9.43 0.28 -25.29
C ARG A 27 9.18 1.61 -24.59
N ALA A 28 8.09 1.72 -23.82
CA ALA A 28 7.81 2.92 -23.03
C ALA A 28 8.93 3.20 -22.01
N ILE A 29 9.42 2.17 -21.32
CA ILE A 29 10.53 2.28 -20.39
C ILE A 29 11.80 2.73 -21.13
N HIS A 30 12.14 2.12 -22.27
CA HIS A 30 13.30 2.50 -23.06
C HIS A 30 13.25 3.94 -23.58
N GLU A 31 12.09 4.41 -24.03
CA GLU A 31 11.97 5.80 -24.50
C GLU A 31 12.23 6.82 -23.40
N VAL A 32 11.87 6.49 -22.15
CA VAL A 32 12.20 7.37 -21.00
C VAL A 32 13.67 7.26 -20.61
N SER A 33 14.26 6.06 -20.62
CA SER A 33 15.68 5.89 -20.34
C SER A 33 16.59 6.60 -21.36
N ASP A 34 16.12 6.68 -22.62
CA ASP A 34 16.81 7.34 -23.75
C ASP A 34 16.51 8.84 -23.88
N ASP A 35 15.76 9.43 -22.95
CA ASP A 35 15.33 10.84 -22.94
C ASP A 35 14.46 11.23 -24.16
N LYS A 36 13.70 10.26 -24.71
CA LYS A 36 12.75 10.47 -25.82
C LYS A 36 11.31 10.68 -25.33
N ALA A 37 11.07 10.44 -24.05
CA ALA A 37 9.83 10.72 -23.35
C ALA A 37 10.13 11.17 -21.92
N ASP A 38 9.29 12.04 -21.36
CA ASP A 38 9.49 12.62 -20.04
C ASP A 38 9.04 11.68 -18.91
N GLY A 39 8.22 10.68 -19.22
CA GLY A 39 7.78 9.69 -18.23
C GLY A 39 6.99 8.54 -18.83
N PHE A 40 6.78 7.48 -18.03
CA PHE A 40 5.88 6.38 -18.32
C PHE A 40 5.02 6.09 -17.09
N PHE A 41 3.78 5.62 -17.27
CA PHE A 41 2.81 5.49 -16.18
C PHE A 41 2.08 4.15 -16.17
N SER A 42 1.25 3.96 -15.14
CA SER A 42 0.69 2.67 -14.72
C SER A 42 1.76 1.69 -14.24
N ALA A 43 2.77 2.23 -13.57
CA ALA A 43 3.92 1.48 -13.10
C ALA A 43 3.91 1.28 -11.59
N THR A 44 4.23 0.06 -11.15
CA THR A 44 4.61 -0.21 -9.76
C THR A 44 6.05 0.20 -9.49
N ARG A 45 6.48 0.20 -8.23
CA ARG A 45 7.89 0.41 -7.88
C ARG A 45 8.78 -0.65 -8.54
N MET A 46 9.80 -0.23 -9.28
CA MET A 46 10.74 -1.09 -10.01
C MET A 46 12.18 -0.63 -9.77
N ASN A 47 13.02 -1.53 -9.25
CA ASN A 47 14.44 -1.22 -8.99
C ASN A 47 15.19 -0.76 -10.25
N ARG A 48 14.88 -1.37 -11.42
CA ARG A 48 15.53 -1.01 -12.69
C ARG A 48 15.24 0.42 -13.16
N ALA A 49 14.07 0.98 -12.81
CA ALA A 49 13.71 2.34 -13.20
C ALA A 49 14.32 3.41 -12.31
N SER A 50 14.65 3.08 -11.06
CA SER A 50 15.19 4.02 -10.08
C SER A 50 16.52 4.67 -10.49
N ASN A 51 17.25 4.05 -11.43
CA ASN A 51 18.52 4.58 -11.94
C ASN A 51 18.34 5.79 -12.86
N PHE A 52 17.20 5.92 -13.56
CA PHE A 52 16.98 6.96 -14.57
C PHE A 52 15.67 7.74 -14.39
N ALA A 53 14.77 7.28 -13.51
CA ALA A 53 13.49 7.93 -13.30
C ALA A 53 13.04 7.85 -11.84
N THR A 54 12.22 8.81 -11.42
CA THR A 54 11.65 8.92 -10.08
C THR A 54 10.15 8.66 -10.14
N LEU A 55 9.65 7.81 -9.23
CA LEU A 55 8.23 7.45 -9.14
C LEU A 55 7.45 8.55 -8.41
N SER A 56 6.31 8.94 -8.98
CA SER A 56 5.37 9.88 -8.38
C SER A 56 4.55 9.25 -7.24
N ALA A 57 3.76 10.09 -6.56
CA ALA A 57 2.61 9.62 -5.79
C ALA A 57 1.66 8.78 -6.66
N PRO A 58 0.94 7.81 -6.07
CA PRO A 58 0.12 6.89 -6.84
C PRO A 58 -1.06 7.55 -7.55
N LEU A 59 -1.21 7.26 -8.84
CA LEU A 59 -2.34 7.70 -9.67
C LEU A 59 -3.52 6.73 -9.68
N ALA A 60 -3.26 5.49 -9.34
CA ALA A 60 -4.27 4.45 -9.32
C ALA A 60 -3.91 3.41 -8.27
N LEU A 61 -4.93 2.76 -7.77
CA LEU A 61 -4.83 1.62 -6.88
C LEU A 61 -5.47 0.42 -7.56
N GLU A 62 -4.65 -0.58 -7.85
CA GLU A 62 -5.14 -1.89 -8.27
C GLU A 62 -5.47 -2.73 -7.04
N LYS A 63 -6.53 -3.52 -7.15
CA LYS A 63 -6.94 -4.51 -6.18
C LYS A 63 -6.71 -5.88 -6.77
N TRP A 64 -5.62 -6.53 -6.38
CA TRP A 64 -5.27 -7.82 -6.91
C TRP A 64 -5.98 -8.95 -6.21
N TYR A 65 -6.64 -9.79 -7.02
CA TYR A 65 -7.38 -10.96 -6.58
C TYR A 65 -6.85 -12.22 -7.25
N TRP A 66 -6.79 -13.29 -6.48
CA TRP A 66 -6.71 -14.64 -7.02
C TRP A 66 -8.07 -15.04 -7.57
N TYR A 67 -8.07 -15.54 -8.79
CA TYR A 67 -9.25 -16.07 -9.47
C TYR A 67 -9.06 -17.54 -9.79
N SER A 68 -10.06 -18.38 -9.41
CA SER A 68 -10.01 -19.84 -9.56
C SER A 68 -11.39 -20.44 -9.73
N ASN A 69 -11.47 -21.72 -10.20
CA ASN A 69 -12.72 -22.47 -10.26
C ASN A 69 -12.89 -23.43 -9.09
N GLN A 70 -11.85 -23.68 -8.32
CA GLN A 70 -11.88 -24.46 -7.08
C GLN A 70 -11.37 -23.60 -5.93
N PRO A 71 -11.79 -23.84 -4.68
CA PRO A 71 -11.23 -23.17 -3.54
C PRO A 71 -9.72 -23.37 -3.49
N VAL A 72 -8.96 -22.28 -3.51
CA VAL A 72 -7.50 -22.31 -3.36
C VAL A 72 -7.19 -22.00 -1.90
N PRO A 73 -6.52 -22.92 -1.17
CA PRO A 73 -6.08 -22.65 0.20
C PRO A 73 -4.96 -21.61 0.13
N LEU A 74 -5.30 -20.36 0.46
CA LEU A 74 -4.36 -19.26 0.52
C LEU A 74 -3.98 -19.00 1.98
N THR A 75 -2.70 -18.76 2.23
CA THR A 75 -2.22 -18.13 3.48
C THR A 75 -2.17 -16.61 3.32
N ALA A 76 -1.73 -15.89 4.36
CA ALA A 76 -1.39 -14.47 4.24
C ALA A 76 -0.34 -14.24 3.14
N GLU A 77 0.58 -15.18 2.96
CA GLU A 77 1.68 -15.14 2.01
C GLU A 77 1.34 -15.65 0.60
N GLY A 78 0.15 -16.24 0.42
CA GLY A 78 -0.27 -16.83 -0.85
C GLY A 78 -0.69 -18.30 -0.74
N PRO A 79 -0.82 -19.06 -1.86
CA PRO A 79 -1.25 -20.46 -1.83
C PRO A 79 -0.18 -21.40 -1.29
N ARG A 80 -0.59 -22.35 -0.42
CA ARG A 80 0.32 -23.37 0.18
C ARG A 80 0.67 -24.54 -0.71
N ALA A 81 -0.08 -24.77 -1.78
CA ALA A 81 0.09 -25.92 -2.65
C ALA A 81 0.75 -25.53 -3.99
N PRO A 82 1.45 -26.42 -4.66
CA PRO A 82 1.92 -26.18 -6.02
C PRO A 82 0.71 -25.98 -6.94
N LEU A 83 0.46 -24.74 -7.34
CA LEU A 83 -0.60 -24.36 -8.27
C LEU A 83 -0.04 -24.17 -9.66
N ARG A 84 -0.83 -24.56 -10.67
CA ARG A 84 -0.60 -24.19 -12.06
C ARG A 84 -1.12 -22.77 -12.26
N VAL A 85 -0.20 -21.80 -12.31
CA VAL A 85 -0.52 -20.38 -12.38
C VAL A 85 -0.09 -19.83 -13.73
N ALA A 86 -0.98 -19.10 -14.40
CA ALA A 86 -0.66 -18.31 -15.60
C ALA A 86 -0.63 -16.82 -15.30
N GLY A 87 0.05 -16.07 -16.15
CA GLY A 87 0.13 -14.61 -16.08
C GLY A 87 0.11 -13.97 -17.46
N ILE A 88 -0.12 -12.65 -17.48
CA ILE A 88 0.05 -11.88 -18.71
C ILE A 88 1.53 -11.46 -18.82
N ARG A 89 2.11 -11.71 -19.98
CA ARG A 89 3.53 -11.41 -20.23
C ARG A 89 3.84 -9.93 -19.96
N GLY A 90 4.81 -9.70 -19.07
CA GLY A 90 5.25 -8.36 -18.68
C GLY A 90 4.28 -7.60 -17.77
N SER A 91 3.18 -8.22 -17.30
CA SER A 91 2.29 -7.57 -16.33
C SER A 91 2.94 -7.46 -14.95
N ASN A 92 2.46 -6.49 -14.16
CA ASN A 92 2.90 -6.31 -12.78
C ASN A 92 2.61 -7.56 -11.93
N GLU A 93 1.46 -8.19 -12.13
CA GLU A 93 1.04 -9.39 -11.41
C GLU A 93 1.95 -10.59 -11.72
N ALA A 94 2.29 -10.81 -13.01
CA ALA A 94 3.18 -11.90 -13.39
C ALA A 94 4.59 -11.71 -12.81
N ASN A 95 5.12 -10.50 -12.90
CA ASN A 95 6.43 -10.17 -12.33
C ASN A 95 6.44 -10.37 -10.80
N TRP A 96 5.37 -9.93 -10.12
CA TRP A 96 5.24 -10.15 -8.67
C TRP A 96 5.17 -11.63 -8.32
N LEU A 97 4.37 -12.41 -9.04
CA LEU A 97 4.26 -13.86 -8.82
C LEU A 97 5.62 -14.55 -8.95
N GLU A 98 6.40 -14.21 -9.97
CA GLU A 98 7.76 -14.75 -10.17
C GLU A 98 8.69 -14.36 -9.01
N GLN A 99 8.62 -13.13 -8.52
CA GLN A 99 9.39 -12.66 -7.35
C GLN A 99 8.99 -13.40 -6.06
N GLN A 100 7.70 -13.82 -5.94
CA GLN A 100 7.24 -14.65 -4.83
C GLN A 100 7.56 -16.15 -5.02
N GLY A 101 8.32 -16.52 -6.05
CA GLY A 101 8.73 -17.89 -6.31
C GLY A 101 7.70 -18.77 -7.02
N TYR A 102 6.62 -18.19 -7.55
CA TYR A 102 5.66 -18.93 -8.37
C TYR A 102 6.25 -19.23 -9.76
N ARG A 103 6.05 -20.45 -10.23
CA ARG A 103 6.25 -20.76 -11.64
C ARG A 103 5.03 -20.27 -12.43
N VAL A 104 5.18 -19.16 -13.15
CA VAL A 104 4.12 -18.57 -13.97
C VAL A 104 4.22 -19.13 -15.40
N ASP A 105 3.39 -20.13 -15.71
CA ASP A 105 3.39 -20.81 -16.99
C ASP A 105 1.97 -21.33 -17.32
N PRO A 106 1.37 -20.96 -18.46
CA PRO A 106 1.94 -20.14 -19.53
C PRO A 106 1.85 -18.63 -19.29
N LEU A 107 2.73 -17.87 -19.94
CA LEU A 107 2.61 -16.42 -20.09
C LEU A 107 1.80 -16.10 -21.37
N VAL A 108 0.62 -15.52 -21.19
CA VAL A 108 -0.33 -15.15 -22.26
C VAL A 108 -0.28 -13.66 -22.59
N SER A 109 -1.07 -13.21 -23.58
CA SER A 109 -1.09 -11.81 -24.02
C SER A 109 -2.31 -11.02 -23.52
N SER A 110 -3.30 -11.66 -22.91
CA SER A 110 -4.55 -10.98 -22.49
C SER A 110 -5.26 -11.70 -21.33
N THR A 111 -6.07 -10.94 -20.59
CA THR A 111 -6.98 -11.45 -19.56
C THR A 111 -7.98 -12.46 -20.11
N SER A 112 -8.44 -12.26 -21.35
CA SER A 112 -9.32 -13.21 -22.04
C SER A 112 -8.70 -14.60 -22.16
N GLN A 113 -7.42 -14.67 -22.48
CA GLN A 113 -6.71 -15.96 -22.55
C GLN A 113 -6.56 -16.62 -21.19
N LEU A 114 -6.33 -15.84 -20.10
CA LEU A 114 -6.31 -16.37 -18.73
C LEU A 114 -7.66 -17.02 -18.37
N LEU A 115 -8.77 -16.34 -18.67
CA LEU A 115 -10.11 -16.85 -18.45
C LEU A 115 -10.36 -18.15 -19.23
N GLN A 116 -9.94 -18.23 -20.50
CA GLN A 116 -10.05 -19.44 -21.30
C GLN A 116 -9.22 -20.61 -20.77
N LEU A 117 -8.01 -20.34 -20.29
CA LEU A 117 -7.15 -21.36 -19.67
C LEU A 117 -7.78 -21.90 -18.38
N LEU A 118 -8.31 -21.03 -17.54
CA LEU A 118 -9.01 -21.40 -16.31
C LEU A 118 -10.27 -22.20 -16.60
N GLN A 119 -11.07 -21.79 -17.59
CA GLN A 119 -12.30 -22.48 -18.02
C GLN A 119 -12.01 -23.90 -18.53
N ARG A 120 -10.90 -24.08 -19.23
CA ARG A 120 -10.45 -25.39 -19.77
C ARG A 120 -9.72 -26.26 -18.74
N GLY A 121 -9.57 -25.81 -17.50
CA GLY A 121 -8.83 -26.51 -16.46
C GLY A 121 -7.33 -26.65 -16.75
N ARG A 122 -6.77 -25.80 -17.60
CA ARG A 122 -5.34 -25.79 -17.93
C ARG A 122 -4.50 -25.14 -16.86
N ILE A 123 -5.09 -24.23 -16.08
CA ILE A 123 -4.54 -23.60 -14.90
C ILE A 123 -5.49 -23.75 -13.73
N ASP A 124 -4.99 -23.63 -12.52
CA ASP A 124 -5.76 -23.71 -11.28
C ASP A 124 -6.20 -22.31 -10.82
N ALA A 125 -5.33 -21.30 -11.04
CA ALA A 125 -5.59 -19.93 -10.67
C ALA A 125 -4.78 -18.93 -11.51
N PHE A 126 -5.19 -17.68 -11.48
CA PHE A 126 -4.40 -16.54 -11.93
C PHE A 126 -4.63 -15.34 -11.01
N LEU A 127 -3.66 -14.42 -10.98
CA LEU A 127 -3.75 -13.14 -10.26
C LEU A 127 -4.09 -12.04 -11.27
N ALA A 128 -5.07 -11.20 -10.95
CA ALA A 128 -5.41 -10.04 -11.78
C ALA A 128 -6.06 -8.94 -10.96
N ASP A 129 -5.97 -7.70 -11.47
CA ASP A 129 -6.72 -6.58 -10.93
C ASP A 129 -8.24 -6.77 -11.11
N GLN A 130 -8.99 -6.47 -10.06
CA GLN A 130 -10.43 -6.64 -10.00
C GLN A 130 -11.17 -5.86 -11.08
N GLN A 131 -10.79 -4.60 -11.29
CA GLN A 131 -11.47 -3.74 -12.27
C GLN A 131 -11.16 -4.18 -13.70
N THR A 132 -9.92 -4.53 -13.99
CA THR A 132 -9.50 -5.05 -15.28
C THR A 132 -10.26 -6.31 -15.65
N LEU A 133 -10.38 -7.25 -14.71
CA LEU A 133 -11.18 -8.47 -14.94
C LEU A 133 -12.66 -8.15 -15.12
N ARG A 134 -13.24 -7.25 -14.33
CA ARG A 134 -14.65 -6.84 -14.46
C ARG A 134 -14.94 -6.24 -15.84
N ILE A 135 -14.06 -5.39 -16.34
CA ILE A 135 -14.19 -4.81 -17.69
C ILE A 135 -14.15 -5.91 -18.75
N GLU A 136 -13.22 -6.86 -18.63
CA GLU A 136 -13.11 -7.96 -19.61
C GLU A 136 -14.35 -8.87 -19.61
N LEU A 137 -14.87 -9.21 -18.44
CA LEU A 137 -16.10 -9.99 -18.30
C LEU A 137 -17.34 -9.27 -18.84
N THR A 138 -17.35 -7.94 -18.81
CA THR A 138 -18.43 -7.14 -19.43
C THR A 138 -18.34 -7.16 -20.96
N ARG A 139 -17.11 -7.16 -21.51
CA ARG A 139 -16.87 -7.23 -22.96
C ARG A 139 -17.16 -8.62 -23.54
N GLN A 140 -17.00 -9.67 -22.73
CA GLN A 140 -17.16 -11.05 -23.15
C GLN A 140 -18.17 -11.79 -22.25
N PRO A 141 -19.48 -11.53 -22.36
CA PRO A 141 -20.50 -12.08 -21.47
C PRO A 141 -20.65 -13.61 -21.59
N THR A 142 -20.15 -14.22 -22.67
CA THR A 142 -20.18 -15.68 -22.89
C THR A 142 -19.05 -16.43 -22.18
N VAL A 143 -18.03 -15.74 -21.69
CA VAL A 143 -16.94 -16.36 -20.92
C VAL A 143 -17.43 -16.65 -19.50
N LEU A 144 -17.23 -17.90 -19.06
CA LEU A 144 -17.59 -18.28 -17.69
C LEU A 144 -16.76 -17.47 -16.68
N ARG A 145 -17.45 -16.91 -15.70
CA ARG A 145 -16.83 -16.19 -14.60
C ARG A 145 -16.09 -17.18 -13.69
N PRO A 146 -14.92 -16.83 -13.15
CA PRO A 146 -14.28 -17.58 -12.08
C PRO A 146 -15.26 -17.79 -10.92
N LYS A 147 -15.28 -18.98 -10.33
CA LYS A 147 -16.21 -19.31 -9.24
C LYS A 147 -15.76 -18.72 -7.90
N HIS A 148 -14.46 -18.51 -7.75
CA HIS A 148 -13.85 -17.97 -6.54
C HIS A 148 -12.99 -16.77 -6.90
N ALA A 149 -13.13 -15.73 -6.09
CA ALA A 149 -12.29 -14.55 -6.09
C ALA A 149 -11.80 -14.33 -4.66
N ARG A 150 -10.51 -14.14 -4.46
CA ARG A 150 -9.94 -13.85 -3.15
C ARG A 150 -8.94 -12.73 -3.23
N PHE A 151 -9.16 -11.70 -2.43
CA PHE A 151 -8.26 -10.56 -2.33
C PHE A 151 -6.86 -10.99 -1.92
N GLN A 152 -5.84 -10.50 -2.62
CA GLN A 152 -4.44 -10.72 -2.31
C GLN A 152 -3.81 -9.46 -1.72
N ARG A 153 -3.85 -8.34 -2.45
CA ARG A 153 -3.20 -7.10 -2.03
C ARG A 153 -3.68 -5.89 -2.82
N TYR A 154 -3.39 -4.72 -2.26
CA TYR A 154 -3.41 -3.48 -3.02
C TYR A 154 -2.06 -3.27 -3.71
N THR A 155 -2.10 -2.72 -4.91
CA THR A 155 -0.91 -2.34 -5.67
C THR A 155 -1.08 -0.95 -6.23
N THR A 156 -0.17 -0.06 -5.84
CA THR A 156 -0.18 1.33 -6.30
C THR A 156 0.50 1.45 -7.66
N LEU A 157 -0.10 2.24 -8.53
CA LEU A 157 0.46 2.59 -9.84
C LEU A 157 0.72 4.08 -9.92
N GLY A 158 1.93 4.46 -10.28
CA GLY A 158 2.34 5.85 -10.46
C GLY A 158 2.89 6.14 -11.84
N VAL A 159 3.45 7.33 -11.96
CA VAL A 159 4.26 7.77 -13.10
C VAL A 159 5.73 7.74 -12.70
N TYR A 160 6.58 7.16 -13.54
CA TYR A 160 7.99 7.40 -13.49
C TYR A 160 8.33 8.60 -14.38
N PHE A 161 8.83 9.67 -13.79
CA PHE A 161 9.36 10.82 -14.51
C PHE A 161 10.88 10.71 -14.67
N SER A 162 11.39 10.97 -15.87
CA SER A 162 12.82 10.97 -16.15
C SER A 162 13.57 11.91 -15.18
N ASN A 163 14.66 11.44 -14.60
CA ASN A 163 15.50 12.26 -13.71
C ASN A 163 16.07 13.48 -14.45
N ARG A 164 16.30 13.38 -15.76
CA ARG A 164 16.72 14.52 -16.60
C ARG A 164 15.61 15.55 -16.77
N TYR A 165 14.36 15.10 -16.94
CA TYR A 165 13.20 15.99 -16.96
C TYR A 165 13.08 16.74 -15.63
N LEU A 166 13.12 16.00 -14.51
CA LEU A 166 13.02 16.59 -13.17
C LEU A 166 14.17 17.57 -12.86
N ALA A 167 15.38 17.29 -13.33
CA ALA A 167 16.50 18.21 -13.19
C ALA A 167 16.29 19.53 -13.95
N ARG A 168 15.59 19.49 -15.10
CA ARG A 168 15.23 20.70 -15.88
C ARG A 168 14.03 21.44 -15.30
N HIS A 169 13.23 20.79 -14.46
CA HIS A 169 12.01 21.33 -13.86
C HIS A 169 12.01 21.11 -12.33
N PRO A 170 12.82 21.86 -11.56
CA PRO A 170 12.90 21.73 -10.11
C PRO A 170 11.54 21.92 -9.45
N GLY A 171 11.19 21.06 -8.48
CA GLY A 171 9.90 21.09 -7.77
C GLY A 171 8.71 20.50 -8.53
N PHE A 172 8.91 20.03 -9.78
CA PHE A 172 7.84 19.47 -10.59
C PHE A 172 7.16 18.28 -9.93
N ILE A 173 7.95 17.32 -9.39
CA ILE A 173 7.39 16.10 -8.80
C ILE A 173 6.57 16.40 -7.55
N ASP A 174 6.98 17.39 -6.75
CA ASP A 174 6.25 17.78 -5.54
C ASP A 174 4.92 18.44 -5.91
N GLN A 175 4.94 19.35 -6.89
CA GLN A 175 3.71 19.95 -7.43
C GLN A 175 2.77 18.90 -8.02
N PHE A 176 3.31 17.97 -8.81
CA PHE A 176 2.54 16.86 -9.38
C PHE A 176 1.88 16.03 -8.28
N ASN A 177 2.65 15.61 -7.26
CA ASN A 177 2.17 14.81 -6.15
C ASN A 177 1.09 15.52 -5.35
N GLN A 178 1.18 16.83 -5.14
CA GLN A 178 0.12 17.62 -4.50
C GLN A 178 -1.19 17.58 -5.27
N GLN A 179 -1.16 17.62 -6.61
CA GLN A 179 -2.37 17.58 -7.43
C GLN A 179 -3.03 16.20 -7.48
N VAL A 180 -2.25 15.12 -7.26
CA VAL A 180 -2.79 13.75 -7.23
C VAL A 180 -3.96 13.64 -6.26
N PHE A 181 -3.86 14.20 -5.05
CA PHE A 181 -4.91 14.09 -4.02
C PHE A 181 -6.19 14.85 -4.40
N GLY A 182 -6.07 16.00 -5.05
CA GLY A 182 -7.21 16.77 -5.55
C GLY A 182 -7.95 16.06 -6.70
N CYS A 183 -7.23 15.29 -7.50
CA CYS A 183 -7.78 14.61 -8.69
C CYS A 183 -8.31 13.19 -8.43
N LEU A 184 -8.08 12.61 -7.24
CA LEU A 184 -8.41 11.21 -6.94
C LEU A 184 -9.11 11.04 -5.57
N PRO A 185 -10.25 11.69 -5.32
CA PRO A 185 -10.88 11.70 -4.00
C PRO A 185 -11.43 10.35 -3.53
N GLU A 186 -11.62 9.36 -4.41
CA GLU A 186 -12.38 8.13 -4.09
C GLU A 186 -11.59 6.81 -4.21
N ILE A 187 -10.26 6.83 -4.17
CA ILE A 187 -9.49 5.58 -4.23
C ILE A 187 -9.74 4.66 -3.03
N GLY A 188 -10.30 5.20 -1.94
CA GLY A 188 -10.19 4.63 -0.60
C GLY A 188 -11.39 3.86 -0.03
N VAL A 189 -12.41 3.47 -0.81
CA VAL A 189 -13.55 2.74 -0.23
C VAL A 189 -13.25 1.24 -0.13
N LEU A 190 -13.18 0.73 1.12
CA LEU A 190 -13.07 -0.71 1.41
C LEU A 190 -14.34 -1.45 1.00
N GLN A 191 -14.21 -2.46 0.15
CA GLN A 191 -15.28 -3.39 -0.16
C GLN A 191 -15.54 -4.37 1.01
N ALA A 192 -16.69 -5.04 1.02
CA ALA A 192 -17.05 -5.94 2.11
C ALA A 192 -16.07 -7.13 2.27
N ASP A 193 -15.65 -7.73 1.18
CA ASP A 193 -14.69 -8.84 1.14
C ASP A 193 -13.27 -8.42 1.55
N GLU A 194 -12.87 -7.19 1.24
CA GLU A 194 -11.61 -6.61 1.70
C GLU A 194 -11.62 -6.40 3.21
N ARG A 195 -12.73 -5.85 3.73
CA ARG A 195 -12.95 -5.67 5.17
C ARG A 195 -12.94 -7.01 5.91
N GLU A 196 -13.62 -8.02 5.37
CA GLU A 196 -13.59 -9.38 5.94
C GLU A 196 -12.17 -9.95 5.99
N ARG A 197 -11.39 -9.76 4.91
CA ARG A 197 -9.99 -10.20 4.87
C ARG A 197 -9.13 -9.50 5.91
N LEU A 198 -9.30 -8.18 6.08
CA LEU A 198 -8.59 -7.42 7.11
C LEU A 198 -8.97 -7.87 8.52
N GLN A 199 -10.24 -8.20 8.77
CA GLN A 199 -10.68 -8.77 10.06
C GLN A 199 -10.01 -10.13 10.34
N GLN A 200 -9.91 -11.00 9.33
CA GLN A 200 -9.20 -12.27 9.47
C GLN A 200 -7.71 -12.07 9.76
N LEU A 201 -7.05 -11.13 9.08
CA LEU A 201 -5.64 -10.78 9.35
C LEU A 201 -5.46 -10.25 10.77
N TYR A 202 -6.34 -9.34 11.21
CA TYR A 202 -6.32 -8.85 12.58
C TYR A 202 -6.43 -9.99 13.59
N ALA A 203 -7.42 -10.87 13.45
CA ALA A 203 -7.63 -11.98 14.38
C ALA A 203 -6.44 -12.95 14.42
N GLN A 204 -5.79 -13.18 13.28
CA GLN A 204 -4.67 -14.12 13.18
C GLN A 204 -3.33 -13.54 13.65
N LEU A 205 -3.05 -12.27 13.29
CA LEU A 205 -1.73 -11.67 13.47
C LEU A 205 -1.68 -10.73 14.68
N PHE A 206 -2.68 -9.86 14.86
CA PHE A 206 -2.60 -8.77 15.84
C PHE A 206 -3.33 -9.07 17.16
N SER A 207 -4.44 -9.79 17.13
CA SER A 207 -5.19 -10.11 18.34
C SER A 207 -4.36 -10.80 19.44
N PRO A 208 -3.41 -11.70 19.11
CA PRO A 208 -2.52 -12.30 20.12
C PRO A 208 -1.61 -11.29 20.85
N TRP A 209 -1.28 -10.18 20.21
CA TRP A 209 -0.38 -9.16 20.80
C TRP A 209 -1.01 -8.40 21.96
N LYS A 210 -2.34 -8.39 22.06
CA LYS A 210 -3.06 -7.79 23.21
C LYS A 210 -2.66 -8.40 24.56
N GLN A 211 -2.12 -9.62 24.55
CA GLN A 211 -1.69 -10.34 25.75
C GLN A 211 -0.17 -10.40 25.91
N GLU A 212 0.59 -9.72 25.03
CA GLU A 212 2.05 -9.68 25.11
C GLU A 212 2.50 -8.83 26.32
N PRO A 213 3.12 -9.42 27.36
CA PRO A 213 3.43 -8.72 28.60
C PRO A 213 4.30 -7.47 28.39
N ARG A 214 5.28 -7.54 27.48
CA ARG A 214 6.18 -6.41 27.20
C ARG A 214 5.46 -5.17 26.66
N LEU A 215 4.38 -5.35 25.89
CA LEU A 215 3.57 -4.24 25.38
C LEU A 215 2.75 -3.63 26.53
N ILE A 216 2.14 -4.50 27.35
CA ILE A 216 1.34 -4.09 28.50
C ILE A 216 2.21 -3.32 29.50
N ASP A 217 3.37 -3.89 29.88
CA ASP A 217 4.28 -3.27 30.85
C ASP A 217 4.79 -1.91 30.36
N ALA A 218 5.13 -1.80 29.07
CA ALA A 218 5.59 -0.55 28.49
C ALA A 218 4.51 0.54 28.53
N VAL A 219 3.26 0.20 28.16
CA VAL A 219 2.13 1.14 28.26
C VAL A 219 1.85 1.55 29.70
N VAL A 220 1.84 0.60 30.63
CA VAL A 220 1.64 0.89 32.06
C VAL A 220 2.73 1.82 32.60
N GLN A 221 3.99 1.55 32.27
CA GLN A 221 5.11 2.39 32.64
C GLN A 221 4.99 3.80 32.05
N HIS A 222 4.70 3.90 30.74
CA HIS A 222 4.55 5.18 30.06
C HIS A 222 3.38 5.99 30.61
N ASN A 223 2.23 5.36 30.85
CA ASN A 223 1.08 5.97 31.51
C ASN A 223 1.45 6.55 32.88
N SER A 224 2.23 5.82 33.70
CA SER A 224 2.62 6.30 35.02
C SER A 224 3.50 7.56 34.98
N GLN A 225 4.27 7.73 33.91
CA GLN A 225 5.17 8.88 33.72
C GLN A 225 4.46 10.09 33.08
N HIS A 226 3.40 9.86 32.31
CA HIS A 226 2.78 10.88 31.46
C HIS A 226 1.32 11.21 31.80
N ASN A 227 0.69 10.50 32.74
CA ASN A 227 -0.73 10.65 33.09
C ASN A 227 -1.18 12.06 33.54
N GLN A 228 -0.24 12.92 33.88
CA GLN A 228 -0.51 14.30 34.33
C GLN A 228 -0.14 15.37 33.30
N LEU A 229 0.24 14.98 32.07
CA LEU A 229 0.56 15.95 31.02
C LEU A 229 -0.69 16.73 30.63
N SER A 230 -0.58 18.05 30.64
CA SER A 230 -1.59 18.94 30.07
C SER A 230 -1.52 18.92 28.54
N MET A 231 -2.61 19.29 27.86
CA MET A 231 -2.63 19.42 26.39
C MET A 231 -1.51 20.33 25.87
N GLN A 232 -1.20 21.42 26.59
CA GLN A 232 -0.10 22.29 26.21
C GLN A 232 1.26 21.57 26.23
N GLN A 233 1.50 20.70 27.20
CA GLN A 233 2.72 19.90 27.29
C GLN A 233 2.76 18.80 26.21
N ILE A 234 1.62 18.20 25.89
CA ILE A 234 1.48 17.23 24.80
C ILE A 234 1.84 17.89 23.46
N HIS A 235 1.23 19.03 23.14
CA HIS A 235 1.55 19.78 21.92
C HIS A 235 3.02 20.24 21.86
N ALA A 236 3.60 20.63 23.02
CA ALA A 236 5.02 20.99 23.05
C ALA A 236 5.95 19.79 22.71
N ARG A 237 5.60 18.58 23.17
CA ARG A 237 6.34 17.35 22.80
C ARG A 237 6.15 17.00 21.33
N ASP A 238 4.96 17.18 20.81
CA ASP A 238 4.69 16.94 19.38
C ASP A 238 5.49 17.92 18.48
N GLN A 239 5.54 19.20 18.85
CA GLN A 239 6.43 20.17 18.19
C GLN A 239 7.91 19.80 18.31
N GLN A 240 8.35 19.30 19.48
CA GLN A 240 9.71 18.79 19.65
C GLN A 240 10.00 17.63 18.70
N TRP A 241 9.09 16.67 18.57
CA TRP A 241 9.20 15.55 17.62
C TRP A 241 9.40 16.03 16.19
N GLN A 242 8.56 16.96 15.72
CA GLN A 242 8.66 17.52 14.38
C GLN A 242 10.00 18.26 14.15
N GLN A 243 10.51 18.97 15.16
CA GLN A 243 11.83 19.61 15.09
C GLN A 243 12.95 18.59 15.04
N GLU A 244 12.90 17.55 15.87
CA GLU A 244 13.89 16.46 15.86
C GLU A 244 13.88 15.71 14.54
N GLN A 245 12.70 15.46 13.96
CA GLN A 245 12.55 14.86 12.64
C GLN A 245 13.20 15.73 11.53
N ALA A 246 12.96 17.03 11.56
CA ALA A 246 13.58 17.96 10.62
C ALA A 246 15.12 17.98 10.73
N ASN A 247 15.65 17.74 11.93
CA ASN A 247 17.09 17.64 12.21
C ASN A 247 17.69 16.24 11.95
N GLY A 248 16.83 15.25 11.62
CA GLY A 248 17.22 13.87 11.34
C GLY A 248 17.38 12.97 12.56
N SER A 249 17.37 13.50 13.80
CA SER A 249 17.48 12.76 15.05
C SER A 249 17.20 13.64 16.26
N GLY A 250 16.91 13.03 17.40
CA GLY A 250 16.78 13.72 18.67
C GLY A 250 16.37 12.79 19.82
N PRO A 251 16.49 13.25 21.09
CA PRO A 251 16.28 12.40 22.25
C PRO A 251 14.85 11.86 22.37
N LEU A 252 13.84 12.60 21.92
CA LEU A 252 12.46 12.13 21.95
C LEU A 252 12.24 11.03 20.90
N ILE A 253 12.68 11.24 19.66
CA ILE A 253 12.68 10.23 18.60
C ILE A 253 13.43 8.98 19.05
N ASP A 254 14.62 9.14 19.59
CA ASP A 254 15.44 8.01 20.04
C ASP A 254 14.75 7.21 21.16
N SER A 255 14.04 7.87 22.07
CA SER A 255 13.33 7.20 23.15
C SER A 255 12.20 6.30 22.67
N VAL A 256 11.58 6.63 21.54
CA VAL A 256 10.43 5.92 20.96
C VAL A 256 10.89 4.87 19.94
N LEU A 257 11.90 5.18 19.13
CA LEU A 257 12.40 4.28 18.09
C LEU A 257 13.45 3.28 18.61
N ASN A 258 14.24 3.63 19.61
CA ASN A 258 15.39 2.85 20.04
C ASN A 258 15.18 2.20 21.42
N ASN A 259 14.02 1.58 21.61
CA ASN A 259 13.71 0.80 22.83
C ASN A 259 13.37 -0.66 22.48
N ALA A 260 13.40 -1.54 23.48
CA ALA A 260 13.18 -2.98 23.30
C ALA A 260 11.80 -3.33 22.72
N VAL A 261 10.79 -2.48 22.93
CA VAL A 261 9.46 -2.66 22.35
C VAL A 261 9.48 -2.30 20.87
N ALA A 262 10.12 -1.20 20.50
CA ALA A 262 10.28 -0.81 19.09
C ALA A 262 11.04 -1.88 18.29
N ASP A 263 12.08 -2.50 18.88
CA ASP A 263 12.79 -3.64 18.26
C ASP A 263 11.85 -4.83 18.03
N TRP A 264 11.00 -5.13 19.00
CA TRP A 264 10.01 -6.19 18.88
C TRP A 264 8.98 -5.88 17.79
N LEU A 265 8.48 -4.63 17.72
CA LEU A 265 7.56 -4.19 16.67
C LEU A 265 8.18 -4.31 15.28
N ARG A 266 9.44 -3.89 15.11
CA ARG A 266 10.18 -4.05 13.84
C ARG A 266 10.34 -5.50 13.43
N ALA A 267 10.64 -6.39 14.40
CA ALA A 267 10.71 -7.82 14.12
C ALA A 267 9.37 -8.38 13.62
N ARG A 268 8.25 -7.98 14.22
CA ARG A 268 6.90 -8.40 13.79
C ARG A 268 6.54 -7.82 12.41
N GLN A 269 6.90 -6.58 12.15
CA GLN A 269 6.72 -5.97 10.83
C GLN A 269 7.52 -6.71 9.75
N ALA A 270 8.78 -7.06 10.03
CA ALA A 270 9.66 -7.78 9.11
C ALA A 270 9.17 -9.21 8.80
N GLU A 271 8.54 -9.90 9.76
CA GLU A 271 7.93 -11.23 9.53
C GLU A 271 6.81 -11.20 8.50
N HIS A 272 6.21 -10.02 8.28
CA HIS A 272 5.09 -9.82 7.36
C HIS A 272 5.40 -8.76 6.30
N GLU A 273 6.59 -8.86 5.69
CA GLU A 273 7.11 -7.89 4.73
C GLU A 273 6.09 -7.53 3.64
N GLY A 274 5.84 -6.23 3.50
CA GLY A 274 4.90 -5.67 2.53
C GLY A 274 3.42 -5.78 2.90
N LEU A 275 3.06 -6.46 3.99
CA LEU A 275 1.70 -6.51 4.53
C LEU A 275 1.49 -5.43 5.60
N ILE A 276 2.45 -5.28 6.51
CA ILE A 276 2.43 -4.30 7.59
C ILE A 276 3.39 -3.17 7.21
N SER A 277 2.86 -1.95 7.07
CA SER A 277 3.66 -0.77 6.73
C SER A 277 4.30 -0.14 7.96
N GLU A 278 3.59 -0.10 9.07
CA GLU A 278 4.08 0.40 10.35
C GLU A 278 3.25 -0.15 11.51
N ILE A 279 3.83 -0.13 12.71
CA ILE A 279 3.17 -0.52 13.96
C ILE A 279 3.44 0.57 14.99
N LEU A 280 2.36 1.10 15.58
CA LEU A 280 2.42 2.09 16.65
C LEU A 280 1.87 1.49 17.94
N LEU A 281 2.56 1.71 19.05
CA LEU A 281 2.05 1.46 20.39
C LEU A 281 1.92 2.81 21.10
N THR A 282 0.71 3.13 21.54
CA THR A 282 0.40 4.41 22.20
C THR A 282 -0.02 4.20 23.65
N ASP A 283 0.15 5.23 24.47
CA ASP A 283 -0.38 5.28 25.82
C ASP A 283 -1.84 5.76 25.85
N GLN A 284 -2.41 5.89 27.06
CA GLN A 284 -3.80 6.31 27.25
C GLN A 284 -4.12 7.74 26.79
N GLN A 285 -3.12 8.58 26.56
CA GLN A 285 -3.27 9.93 26.02
C GLN A 285 -2.99 10.01 24.51
N GLY A 286 -2.66 8.89 23.87
CA GLY A 286 -2.29 8.81 22.46
C GLY A 286 -0.85 9.19 22.16
N LEU A 287 0.04 9.24 23.16
CA LEU A 287 1.46 9.48 22.94
C LEU A 287 2.16 8.18 22.51
N ASN A 288 3.06 8.27 21.56
CA ASN A 288 3.82 7.11 21.09
C ASN A 288 4.74 6.56 22.20
N VAL A 289 4.54 5.30 22.57
CA VAL A 289 5.39 4.53 23.49
C VAL A 289 6.54 3.87 22.74
N ALA A 290 6.21 3.29 21.60
CA ALA A 290 7.14 2.66 20.68
C ALA A 290 6.54 2.62 19.27
N VAL A 291 7.37 2.76 18.25
CA VAL A 291 6.96 2.65 16.85
C VAL A 291 7.98 1.81 16.06
N SER A 292 7.52 1.12 15.03
CA SER A 292 8.41 0.35 14.14
C SER A 292 9.16 1.26 13.16
N ASP A 293 8.54 2.34 12.73
CA ASP A 293 9.08 3.35 11.82
C ASP A 293 8.79 4.76 12.32
N LEU A 294 9.52 5.74 11.81
CA LEU A 294 9.36 7.14 12.20
C LEU A 294 8.01 7.69 11.70
N THR A 295 7.13 8.08 12.65
CA THR A 295 5.83 8.69 12.38
C THR A 295 5.95 10.20 12.14
N THR A 296 4.95 10.81 11.45
CA THR A 296 4.89 12.26 11.28
C THR A 296 4.73 12.99 12.60
N ASP A 297 3.95 12.42 13.54
CA ASP A 297 3.55 13.04 14.79
C ASP A 297 3.89 12.12 15.99
N TYR A 298 4.22 12.73 17.12
CA TYR A 298 4.39 12.02 18.39
C TYR A 298 3.06 11.72 19.05
N TRP A 299 2.09 12.63 18.89
CA TRP A 299 0.77 12.54 19.50
C TRP A 299 -0.26 12.08 18.47
N GLN A 300 -0.90 10.96 18.76
CA GLN A 300 -1.93 10.33 17.91
C GLN A 300 -3.35 10.53 18.47
N GLY A 301 -3.47 11.25 19.60
CA GLY A 301 -4.72 11.33 20.36
C GLY A 301 -5.87 12.06 19.69
N ASP A 302 -5.61 12.91 18.71
CA ASP A 302 -6.59 13.61 17.88
C ASP A 302 -6.99 12.85 16.63
N GLU A 303 -6.33 11.71 16.35
CA GLU A 303 -6.61 10.91 15.18
C GLU A 303 -7.69 9.84 15.43
N ALA A 304 -8.54 9.61 14.41
CA ALA A 304 -9.61 8.62 14.49
C ALA A 304 -9.09 7.20 14.81
N LYS A 305 -7.90 6.84 14.32
CA LYS A 305 -7.26 5.54 14.59
C LYS A 305 -6.97 5.31 16.09
N PHE A 306 -6.81 6.37 16.88
CA PHE A 306 -6.70 6.31 18.34
C PHE A 306 -8.05 6.55 19.02
N ALA A 307 -8.71 7.66 18.70
CA ALA A 307 -9.90 8.14 19.41
C ALA A 307 -11.07 7.16 19.31
N GLU A 308 -11.36 6.64 18.11
CA GLU A 308 -12.51 5.75 17.90
C GLU A 308 -12.39 4.44 18.70
N PRO A 309 -11.30 3.65 18.60
CA PRO A 309 -11.18 2.42 19.36
C PRO A 309 -11.03 2.67 20.87
N PHE A 310 -10.35 3.74 21.28
CA PHE A 310 -10.11 4.04 22.69
C PHE A 310 -11.42 4.38 23.44
N PHE A 311 -12.32 5.13 22.81
CA PHE A 311 -13.62 5.50 23.40
C PHE A 311 -14.75 4.53 23.07
N ALA A 312 -14.50 3.54 22.18
CA ALA A 312 -15.50 2.54 21.85
C ALA A 312 -15.69 1.54 23.00
N SER A 313 -16.95 1.24 23.34
CA SER A 313 -17.29 0.21 24.32
C SER A 313 -17.32 -1.20 23.71
N THR A 314 -16.45 -1.50 22.74
CA THR A 314 -16.46 -2.76 22.00
C THR A 314 -15.07 -3.33 21.84
N ASP A 315 -14.94 -4.68 21.87
CA ASP A 315 -13.70 -5.40 21.55
C ASP A 315 -13.45 -5.56 20.03
N ARG A 316 -14.27 -4.94 19.21
CA ARG A 316 -14.09 -5.02 17.76
C ARG A 316 -12.98 -4.06 17.34
N PRO A 317 -12.07 -4.50 16.45
CA PRO A 317 -11.05 -3.62 15.93
C PRO A 317 -11.67 -2.47 15.14
N TYR A 318 -11.15 -1.28 15.34
CA TYR A 318 -11.37 -0.17 14.43
C TYR A 318 -10.68 -0.47 13.09
N MET A 319 -11.36 -0.17 12.00
CA MET A 319 -10.80 -0.24 10.65
C MET A 319 -11.08 1.05 9.92
N GLY A 320 -10.05 1.84 9.73
CA GLY A 320 -10.09 3.07 8.96
C GLY A 320 -10.47 2.84 7.49
N GLN A 321 -10.63 3.91 6.77
CA GLN A 321 -10.70 3.87 5.32
C GLN A 321 -9.31 3.66 4.73
N LEU A 322 -9.24 3.18 3.50
CA LEU A 322 -7.99 3.11 2.76
C LEU A 322 -7.53 4.55 2.45
N ALA A 323 -6.41 4.94 3.00
CA ALA A 323 -5.84 6.27 2.83
C ALA A 323 -4.39 6.18 2.32
N TYR A 324 -3.98 7.20 1.58
CA TYR A 324 -2.58 7.34 1.21
C TYR A 324 -1.81 7.99 2.35
N ASP A 325 -0.82 7.29 2.85
CA ASP A 325 0.09 7.79 3.87
C ASP A 325 1.35 8.38 3.23
N GLN A 326 1.64 9.63 3.56
CA GLN A 326 2.78 10.36 2.97
C GLN A 326 4.13 9.88 3.55
N SER A 327 4.15 9.43 4.80
CA SER A 327 5.37 8.97 5.46
C SER A 327 5.89 7.67 4.85
N THR A 328 5.00 6.71 4.65
CA THR A 328 5.32 5.41 4.02
C THR A 328 5.22 5.43 2.49
N GLN A 329 4.64 6.47 1.90
CA GLN A 329 4.31 6.57 0.48
C GLN A 329 3.49 5.37 -0.03
N ARG A 330 2.53 4.90 0.78
CA ARG A 330 1.68 3.74 0.50
C ARG A 330 0.23 4.02 0.82
N TYR A 331 -0.67 3.32 0.11
CA TYR A 331 -2.05 3.19 0.57
C TYR A 331 -2.11 2.15 1.67
N GLN A 332 -2.72 2.52 2.78
CA GLN A 332 -2.84 1.67 3.96
C GLN A 332 -4.19 1.83 4.66
N VAL A 333 -4.56 0.81 5.40
CA VAL A 333 -5.72 0.81 6.28
C VAL A 333 -5.21 0.75 7.71
N HIS A 334 -5.62 1.71 8.53
CA HIS A 334 -5.34 1.67 9.95
C HIS A 334 -6.26 0.65 10.62
N ILE A 335 -5.67 -0.24 11.42
CA ILE A 335 -6.38 -1.21 12.26
C ILE A 335 -5.92 -1.00 13.69
N SER A 336 -6.87 -0.72 14.60
CA SER A 336 -6.57 -0.45 16.01
C SER A 336 -7.47 -1.23 16.95
#